data_0a2fe1875553a5e67608758d400f0d8e
#
_entry.id   0a2fe1875553a5e67608758d400f0d8e
#
_cell.length_a   1.000
_cell.length_b   1.000
_cell.length_c   1.000
_cell.angle_alpha   90.00
_cell.angle_beta   90.00
_cell.angle_gamma   90.00
#
_symmetry.space_group_name_H-M   'P 1'
#
loop_
_entity.id
_entity.type
_entity.pdbx_description
1 polymer ?
#
loop_
_entity_poly.entity_id
_entity_poly.type
_entity_poly.pdbx_seq_one_letter_code
_entity_poly.pdbx_strand_id
1 'polypeptide(L)'
;MGNFVFKLPDIGEGVVEGEVVQWHVSVGDKVAEDDPIVDVMTDKATVTIPSPVAGVVSSLSGDVGDMVAVGSTLLEIDAGGSGAESESERGTTESEKSESESKVEAILEPEPIPEPEPIPEPEPIPEPESSIDRAPLNELEKLDSGVNSKVQSPSSRGVLASPAVRKRAREAEVDLGSVRGSGPAGRVRHADLDAFIAAGGAVSGAAPASYHEKRTEITAVKVVGLRRKISEQMTISKSRIPHFSYFEEVDITELESLRKILNDTKDDNQPKLTYLPFIMLALSKIMPDHPECNALFDDDNGVVNRHSAVNLGIATQTERGLYVPVVKHVESMDIWKAASEMQRVSGAARSGSASLDELTGSTFTITSLGREGGLGATPIINHPEVSILGIHKAREMPVVVNGQILVRRIMNLSSAFDHRVVDGADGASLIQHLKRMLENPALIFM
;
A
#
# COMPACT_ATOMS: atom_id res chain seq x y z
N MET A 1 -39.33 -2.35 -32.85
CA MET A 1 -38.52 -2.13 -31.64
C MET A 1 -37.48 -3.21 -31.70
N GLY A 2 -36.23 -2.85 -32.02
CA GLY A 2 -35.14 -3.82 -32.15
C GLY A 2 -34.23 -3.72 -30.94
N ASN A 3 -34.34 -4.70 -30.02
CA ASN A 3 -33.35 -4.86 -28.98
C ASN A 3 -32.06 -5.35 -29.61
N PHE A 4 -31.00 -4.57 -29.49
CA PHE A 4 -29.66 -4.97 -29.86
C PHE A 4 -28.98 -5.65 -28.65
N VAL A 5 -28.66 -6.93 -28.83
CA VAL A 5 -27.96 -7.72 -27.78
C VAL A 5 -26.47 -7.59 -28.01
N PHE A 6 -25.79 -6.87 -27.09
CA PHE A 6 -24.37 -6.71 -27.15
C PHE A 6 -23.67 -7.82 -26.35
N LYS A 7 -22.77 -8.53 -27.02
CA LYS A 7 -21.99 -9.63 -26.44
C LYS A 7 -20.57 -9.16 -26.17
N LEU A 8 -19.95 -9.78 -25.15
CA LEU A 8 -18.54 -9.52 -24.86
C LEU A 8 -17.67 -9.89 -26.09
N PRO A 9 -17.05 -8.90 -26.76
CA PRO A 9 -16.21 -9.16 -27.91
C PRO A 9 -14.94 -9.90 -27.49
N ASP A 10 -14.20 -10.42 -28.46
CA ASP A 10 -12.84 -10.93 -28.24
C ASP A 10 -11.92 -9.76 -27.92
N ILE A 11 -11.41 -9.72 -26.69
CA ILE A 11 -10.60 -8.63 -26.12
C ILE A 11 -9.11 -8.96 -26.09
N GLY A 12 -8.68 -10.02 -26.77
CA GLY A 12 -7.26 -10.36 -26.91
C GLY A 12 -7.01 -11.85 -27.14
N GLU A 13 -5.92 -12.19 -27.80
CA GLU A 13 -5.53 -13.58 -28.11
C GLU A 13 -5.49 -14.45 -26.84
N GLY A 14 -6.34 -15.49 -26.83
CA GLY A 14 -6.41 -16.49 -25.76
C GLY A 14 -7.23 -16.11 -24.54
N VAL A 15 -7.97 -15.00 -24.58
CA VAL A 15 -8.89 -14.60 -23.49
C VAL A 15 -10.21 -15.33 -23.63
N VAL A 16 -10.55 -16.16 -22.64
CA VAL A 16 -11.81 -16.93 -22.62
C VAL A 16 -12.89 -16.23 -21.82
N GLU A 17 -12.49 -15.45 -20.80
CA GLU A 17 -13.40 -14.75 -19.88
C GLU A 17 -12.78 -13.46 -19.38
N GLY A 18 -13.63 -12.50 -18.95
CA GLY A 18 -13.21 -11.23 -18.35
C GLY A 18 -14.05 -10.88 -17.14
N GLU A 19 -13.45 -10.19 -16.17
CA GLU A 19 -14.14 -9.68 -14.98
C GLU A 19 -14.72 -8.29 -15.25
N VAL A 20 -15.99 -8.09 -14.94
CA VAL A 20 -16.62 -6.76 -14.96
C VAL A 20 -16.07 -5.94 -13.80
N VAL A 21 -15.29 -4.92 -14.10
CA VAL A 21 -14.67 -4.05 -13.08
C VAL A 21 -15.56 -2.87 -12.74
N GLN A 22 -16.13 -2.25 -13.77
CA GLN A 22 -16.95 -1.06 -13.60
C GLN A 22 -17.94 -0.91 -14.78
N TRP A 23 -19.19 -0.61 -14.46
CA TRP A 23 -20.18 -0.13 -15.42
C TRP A 23 -20.14 1.40 -15.48
N HIS A 24 -20.06 1.95 -16.68
CA HIS A 24 -20.14 3.40 -16.93
C HIS A 24 -21.57 3.86 -17.20
N VAL A 25 -22.50 2.91 -17.37
CA VAL A 25 -23.90 3.14 -17.69
C VAL A 25 -24.83 2.38 -16.74
N SER A 26 -26.05 2.87 -16.60
CA SER A 26 -27.13 2.25 -15.81
C SER A 26 -28.31 1.93 -16.71
N VAL A 27 -29.17 1.00 -16.27
CA VAL A 27 -30.41 0.68 -16.99
C VAL A 27 -31.26 1.94 -17.10
N GLY A 28 -31.63 2.30 -18.33
CA GLY A 28 -32.36 3.52 -18.68
C GLY A 28 -31.51 4.67 -19.19
N ASP A 29 -30.18 4.58 -19.16
CA ASP A 29 -29.30 5.61 -19.69
C ASP A 29 -29.27 5.60 -21.20
N LYS A 30 -29.13 6.79 -21.81
CA LYS A 30 -28.91 6.96 -23.23
C LYS A 30 -27.43 6.92 -23.53
N VAL A 31 -27.03 6.08 -24.46
CA VAL A 31 -25.66 5.94 -24.95
C VAL A 31 -25.57 6.33 -26.41
N ALA A 32 -24.51 6.99 -26.80
CA ALA A 32 -24.15 7.18 -28.20
C ALA A 32 -23.21 6.06 -28.66
N GLU A 33 -23.01 5.97 -29.97
CA GLU A 33 -21.97 5.10 -30.54
C GLU A 33 -20.58 5.56 -30.02
N ASP A 34 -19.70 4.63 -29.65
CA ASP A 34 -18.39 4.83 -29.05
C ASP A 34 -18.37 5.35 -27.59
N ASP A 35 -19.54 5.56 -26.95
CA ASP A 35 -19.54 5.88 -25.52
C ASP A 35 -19.05 4.69 -24.68
N PRO A 36 -18.24 4.94 -23.62
CA PRO A 36 -17.76 3.87 -22.75
C PRO A 36 -18.91 3.23 -21.97
N ILE A 37 -19.07 1.89 -22.08
CA ILE A 37 -20.10 1.13 -21.39
C ILE A 37 -19.59 0.44 -20.15
N VAL A 38 -18.50 -0.31 -20.28
CA VAL A 38 -18.01 -1.21 -19.24
C VAL A 38 -16.50 -1.37 -19.31
N ASP A 39 -15.87 -1.41 -18.15
CA ASP A 39 -14.47 -1.83 -18.02
C ASP A 39 -14.42 -3.33 -17.69
N VAL A 40 -13.80 -4.09 -18.56
CA VAL A 40 -13.58 -5.53 -18.38
C VAL A 40 -12.09 -5.79 -18.18
N MET A 41 -11.76 -6.54 -17.14
CA MET A 41 -10.41 -6.94 -16.81
C MET A 41 -10.14 -8.37 -17.21
N THR A 42 -9.09 -8.56 -17.98
CA THR A 42 -8.55 -9.87 -18.35
C THR A 42 -7.35 -10.22 -17.44
N ASP A 43 -6.73 -11.33 -17.69
CA ASP A 43 -5.45 -11.70 -17.04
C ASP A 43 -4.30 -10.74 -17.39
N LYS A 44 -4.40 -10.01 -18.52
CA LYS A 44 -3.34 -9.16 -19.07
C LYS A 44 -3.58 -7.67 -18.92
N ALA A 45 -4.83 -7.20 -19.06
CA ALA A 45 -5.14 -5.77 -19.05
C ALA A 45 -6.61 -5.49 -18.70
N THR A 46 -6.89 -4.24 -18.32
CA THR A 46 -8.26 -3.73 -18.25
C THR A 46 -8.58 -3.01 -19.55
N VAL A 47 -9.66 -3.41 -20.20
CA VAL A 47 -10.13 -2.85 -21.47
C VAL A 47 -11.47 -2.19 -21.26
N THR A 48 -11.60 -0.93 -21.66
CA THR A 48 -12.89 -0.23 -21.72
C THR A 48 -13.59 -0.60 -23.03
N ILE A 49 -14.79 -1.13 -22.92
CA ILE A 49 -15.59 -1.55 -24.08
C ILE A 49 -16.58 -0.45 -24.41
N PRO A 50 -16.53 0.13 -25.63
CA PRO A 50 -17.43 1.16 -26.08
C PRO A 50 -18.76 0.58 -26.61
N SER A 51 -19.77 1.42 -26.70
CA SER A 51 -21.06 1.07 -27.30
C SER A 51 -20.95 0.93 -28.83
N PRO A 52 -21.42 -0.18 -29.41
CA PRO A 52 -21.43 -0.34 -30.86
C PRO A 52 -22.62 0.39 -31.56
N VAL A 53 -23.60 0.85 -30.79
CA VAL A 53 -24.81 1.50 -31.31
C VAL A 53 -25.33 2.56 -30.37
N ALA A 54 -25.98 3.58 -30.88
CA ALA A 54 -26.69 4.56 -30.07
C ALA A 54 -28.10 4.00 -29.68
N GLY A 55 -28.48 4.18 -28.41
CA GLY A 55 -29.77 3.71 -27.92
C GLY A 55 -29.98 3.95 -26.42
N VAL A 56 -30.93 3.24 -25.85
CA VAL A 56 -31.20 3.25 -24.40
C VAL A 56 -30.88 1.87 -23.83
N VAL A 57 -30.13 1.82 -22.76
CA VAL A 57 -29.76 0.57 -22.08
C VAL A 57 -31.01 -0.06 -21.45
N SER A 58 -31.42 -1.25 -21.94
CA SER A 58 -32.59 -1.98 -21.45
C SER A 58 -32.26 -2.90 -20.28
N SER A 59 -31.16 -3.61 -20.37
CA SER A 59 -30.70 -4.53 -19.30
C SER A 59 -29.18 -4.63 -19.29
N LEU A 60 -28.62 -4.92 -18.09
CA LEU A 60 -27.21 -5.24 -17.88
C LEU A 60 -27.12 -6.68 -17.42
N SER A 61 -26.16 -7.44 -17.96
CA SER A 61 -25.91 -8.82 -17.59
C SER A 61 -24.61 -8.93 -16.81
N GLY A 62 -24.72 -9.27 -15.53
CA GLY A 62 -23.62 -9.37 -14.60
C GLY A 62 -23.41 -8.13 -13.74
N ASP A 63 -23.09 -8.38 -12.48
CA ASP A 63 -22.73 -7.36 -11.49
C ASP A 63 -21.21 -7.08 -11.54
N VAL A 64 -20.82 -5.95 -10.98
CA VAL A 64 -19.39 -5.63 -10.78
C VAL A 64 -18.73 -6.75 -9.95
N GLY A 65 -17.67 -7.34 -10.52
CA GLY A 65 -16.94 -8.48 -9.97
C GLY A 65 -17.33 -9.85 -10.53
N ASP A 66 -18.30 -9.92 -11.44
CA ASP A 66 -18.68 -11.16 -12.09
C ASP A 66 -17.76 -11.47 -13.27
N MET A 67 -17.50 -12.78 -13.47
CA MET A 67 -16.77 -13.29 -14.63
C MET A 67 -17.73 -13.51 -15.78
N VAL A 68 -17.42 -12.92 -16.92
CA VAL A 68 -18.24 -12.99 -18.14
C VAL A 68 -17.41 -13.64 -19.25
N ALA A 69 -17.92 -14.74 -19.82
CA ALA A 69 -17.25 -15.43 -20.91
C ALA A 69 -17.32 -14.63 -22.22
N VAL A 70 -16.27 -14.68 -23.03
CA VAL A 70 -16.28 -14.11 -24.37
C VAL A 70 -17.42 -14.68 -25.19
N GLY A 71 -18.21 -13.80 -25.86
CA GLY A 71 -19.39 -14.17 -26.65
C GLY A 71 -20.69 -14.26 -25.85
N SER A 72 -20.65 -14.17 -24.49
CA SER A 72 -21.89 -14.08 -23.70
C SER A 72 -22.48 -12.67 -23.70
N THR A 73 -23.78 -12.56 -23.43
CA THR A 73 -24.49 -11.28 -23.42
C THR A 73 -23.99 -10.40 -22.30
N LEU A 74 -23.57 -9.17 -22.60
CA LEU A 74 -23.17 -8.14 -21.67
C LEU A 74 -24.30 -7.20 -21.30
N LEU A 75 -25.02 -6.70 -22.34
CA LEU A 75 -26.13 -5.78 -22.14
C LEU A 75 -27.08 -5.80 -23.36
N GLU A 76 -28.27 -5.26 -23.17
CA GLU A 76 -29.23 -5.03 -24.23
C GLU A 76 -29.50 -3.54 -24.39
N ILE A 77 -29.49 -3.07 -25.65
CA ILE A 77 -29.75 -1.67 -26.01
C ILE A 77 -31.00 -1.63 -26.86
N ASP A 78 -31.99 -0.82 -26.48
CA ASP A 78 -33.12 -0.50 -27.34
C ASP A 78 -32.70 0.62 -28.32
N ALA A 79 -32.31 0.20 -29.52
CA ALA A 79 -31.99 1.10 -30.62
C ALA A 79 -33.29 1.56 -31.26
N GLY A 80 -33.92 2.60 -30.71
CA GLY A 80 -35.14 3.21 -31.26
C GLY A 80 -34.94 3.68 -32.70
N GLY A 81 -35.10 2.79 -33.64
CA GLY A 81 -35.34 2.99 -35.05
C GLY A 81 -34.37 3.82 -35.87
N SER A 82 -33.30 3.22 -36.36
CA SER A 82 -32.79 3.47 -37.71
C SER A 82 -31.95 2.27 -38.13
N GLY A 83 -32.41 1.56 -39.18
CA GLY A 83 -31.89 0.27 -39.55
C GLY A 83 -30.52 0.32 -40.22
N ALA A 84 -29.76 -0.73 -40.03
CA ALA A 84 -28.94 -1.34 -41.07
C ALA A 84 -28.78 -2.82 -40.74
N GLU A 85 -29.42 -3.64 -41.55
CA GLU A 85 -29.14 -5.07 -41.71
C GLU A 85 -27.76 -5.22 -42.36
N SER A 86 -26.97 -6.13 -41.88
CA SER A 86 -26.08 -6.95 -42.73
C SER A 86 -25.64 -8.16 -41.93
N GLU A 87 -26.30 -9.21 -42.26
CA GLU A 87 -25.85 -10.39 -43.00
C GLU A 87 -24.75 -11.21 -42.32
N SER A 88 -25.31 -12.25 -41.79
CA SER A 88 -24.69 -13.50 -41.43
C SER A 88 -24.30 -14.33 -42.67
N GLU A 89 -23.58 -15.35 -42.39
CA GLU A 89 -23.43 -16.62 -43.10
C GLU A 89 -22.23 -16.78 -44.03
N ARG A 90 -21.41 -17.68 -43.69
CA ARG A 90 -21.08 -19.03 -44.22
C ARG A 90 -19.60 -19.25 -43.99
N GLY A 91 -19.17 -20.36 -43.65
CA GLY A 91 -19.68 -21.70 -43.60
C GLY A 91 -18.57 -22.68 -43.31
N THR A 92 -19.05 -23.71 -42.72
CA THR A 92 -18.76 -25.14 -42.99
C THR A 92 -17.33 -25.66 -43.10
N THR A 93 -17.06 -26.60 -42.19
CA THR A 93 -16.55 -27.98 -42.39
C THR A 93 -15.09 -28.08 -42.86
N GLU A 94 -14.26 -28.86 -42.20
CA GLU A 94 -14.30 -30.32 -42.06
C GLU A 94 -13.19 -30.81 -41.10
N SER A 95 -13.53 -31.83 -40.39
CA SER A 95 -12.79 -32.78 -39.65
C SER A 95 -11.53 -33.31 -40.34
N GLU A 96 -10.46 -33.49 -39.58
CA GLU A 96 -9.66 -34.69 -39.73
C GLU A 96 -9.11 -35.16 -38.40
N LYS A 97 -9.49 -36.38 -38.10
CA LYS A 97 -9.04 -37.29 -37.06
C LYS A 97 -7.64 -37.79 -37.43
N SER A 98 -6.71 -37.72 -36.55
CA SER A 98 -5.58 -38.63 -36.59
C SER A 98 -5.27 -39.14 -35.20
N GLU A 99 -5.66 -40.37 -34.99
CA GLU A 99 -5.19 -41.24 -33.95
C GLU A 99 -3.69 -41.48 -34.14
N SER A 100 -2.92 -41.34 -33.07
CA SER A 100 -1.66 -42.06 -32.95
C SER A 100 -1.53 -42.59 -31.53
N GLU A 101 -1.69 -43.86 -31.44
CA GLU A 101 -1.28 -44.71 -30.30
C GLU A 101 0.22 -44.58 -30.04
N SER A 102 0.61 -44.34 -28.78
CA SER A 102 1.95 -44.72 -28.34
C SER A 102 1.91 -45.30 -26.91
N LYS A 103 2.16 -46.57 -26.91
CA LYS A 103 2.79 -47.45 -25.90
C LYS A 103 2.95 -46.88 -24.48
N VAL A 104 2.26 -47.56 -23.60
CA VAL A 104 2.50 -47.61 -22.15
C VAL A 104 3.75 -48.44 -21.90
N GLU A 105 4.80 -47.83 -21.42
CA GLU A 105 5.95 -48.52 -20.82
C GLU A 105 5.78 -48.57 -19.33
N ALA A 106 5.89 -49.76 -18.77
CA ALA A 106 5.66 -50.10 -17.37
C ALA A 106 6.67 -49.38 -16.46
N ILE A 107 6.18 -48.61 -15.53
CA ILE A 107 6.97 -48.04 -14.44
C ILE A 107 7.10 -49.08 -13.33
N LEU A 108 8.31 -49.44 -13.00
CA LEU A 108 8.71 -50.25 -11.86
C LEU A 108 8.30 -49.56 -10.55
N GLU A 109 7.66 -50.31 -9.64
CA GLU A 109 7.38 -49.86 -8.29
C GLU A 109 8.67 -49.52 -7.53
N PRO A 110 8.73 -48.39 -6.80
CA PRO A 110 9.86 -48.10 -5.93
C PRO A 110 9.82 -48.95 -4.67
N GLU A 111 10.99 -49.43 -4.27
CA GLU A 111 11.19 -50.18 -3.00
C GLU A 111 10.82 -49.32 -1.77
N PRO A 112 10.32 -49.89 -0.68
CA PRO A 112 9.92 -49.15 0.51
C PRO A 112 11.14 -48.56 1.21
N ILE A 113 11.03 -47.24 1.52
CA ILE A 113 12.00 -46.49 2.30
C ILE A 113 11.96 -47.01 3.75
N PRO A 114 13.12 -47.29 4.40
CA PRO A 114 13.15 -47.70 5.80
C PRO A 114 12.64 -46.59 6.72
N GLU A 115 11.84 -46.97 7.73
CA GLU A 115 11.33 -46.07 8.75
C GLU A 115 12.47 -45.38 9.50
N PRO A 116 12.36 -44.08 9.81
CA PRO A 116 13.36 -43.33 10.57
C PRO A 116 13.38 -43.82 12.03
N GLU A 117 14.56 -44.04 12.57
CA GLU A 117 14.77 -44.38 13.98
C GLU A 117 14.21 -43.26 14.90
N PRO A 118 13.66 -43.57 16.05
CA PRO A 118 13.09 -42.59 16.97
C PRO A 118 14.17 -41.64 17.49
N ILE A 119 13.94 -40.33 17.34
CA ILE A 119 14.77 -39.28 17.87
C ILE A 119 14.72 -39.33 19.39
N PRO A 120 15.85 -39.36 20.13
CA PRO A 120 15.84 -39.34 21.59
C PRO A 120 15.20 -38.05 22.12
N GLU A 121 14.36 -38.19 23.14
CA GLU A 121 13.71 -37.08 23.83
C GLU A 121 14.77 -36.11 24.37
N PRO A 122 14.56 -34.77 24.23
CA PRO A 122 15.49 -33.79 24.78
C PRO A 122 15.46 -33.85 26.31
N GLU A 123 16.66 -33.85 26.92
CA GLU A 123 16.83 -33.73 28.36
C GLU A 123 16.21 -32.45 28.89
N PRO A 124 15.59 -32.43 30.08
CA PRO A 124 14.95 -31.24 30.62
C PRO A 124 16.00 -30.17 30.90
N ILE A 125 15.77 -28.99 30.32
CA ILE A 125 16.58 -27.77 30.55
C ILE A 125 16.41 -27.39 32.04
N PRO A 126 17.50 -27.16 32.80
CA PRO A 126 17.38 -26.72 34.19
C PRO A 126 16.74 -25.32 34.24
N GLU A 127 15.72 -25.17 35.06
CA GLU A 127 15.07 -23.87 35.32
C GLU A 127 16.11 -22.85 35.83
N PRO A 128 16.10 -21.59 35.34
CA PRO A 128 16.96 -20.55 35.88
C PRO A 128 16.51 -20.21 37.30
N GLU A 129 17.41 -20.32 38.25
CA GLU A 129 17.22 -19.85 39.64
C GLU A 129 16.87 -18.35 39.62
N SER A 130 15.60 -18.05 39.91
CA SER A 130 15.11 -16.70 40.10
C SER A 130 15.47 -16.18 41.50
N SER A 131 16.61 -15.55 41.65
CA SER A 131 16.91 -14.67 42.77
C SER A 131 16.94 -13.21 42.30
N ILE A 132 15.78 -12.66 42.02
CA ILE A 132 15.59 -11.22 42.03
C ILE A 132 14.66 -10.95 43.21
N ASP A 133 15.21 -10.37 44.27
CA ASP A 133 14.48 -9.80 45.40
C ASP A 133 13.44 -8.80 44.87
N ARG A 134 12.20 -9.24 44.81
CA ARG A 134 11.06 -8.37 44.61
C ARG A 134 10.71 -7.79 45.98
N ALA A 135 11.01 -6.53 46.20
CA ALA A 135 10.40 -5.76 47.26
C ALA A 135 8.88 -5.87 47.18
N PRO A 136 8.17 -6.02 48.31
CA PRO A 136 6.74 -6.30 48.30
C PRO A 136 5.94 -5.11 47.80
N LEU A 137 5.07 -5.38 46.82
CA LEU A 137 4.11 -4.44 46.15
C LEU A 137 2.97 -3.95 47.08
N ASN A 138 3.16 -4.03 48.40
CA ASN A 138 2.09 -3.68 49.37
C ASN A 138 2.08 -2.23 49.87
N GLU A 139 2.91 -1.33 49.35
CA GLU A 139 2.86 0.07 49.73
C GLU A 139 2.08 1.00 48.80
N LEU A 140 1.61 0.51 47.66
CA LEU A 140 0.80 1.30 46.71
C LEU A 140 -0.71 1.17 46.89
N GLU A 141 -1.18 0.23 47.69
CA GLU A 141 -2.63 0.06 47.98
C GLU A 141 -3.15 0.84 49.20
N LYS A 142 -2.32 1.61 49.90
CA LYS A 142 -2.75 2.40 51.05
C LYS A 142 -3.06 3.88 50.77
N LEU A 143 -3.04 4.31 49.53
CA LEU A 143 -3.34 5.73 49.19
C LEU A 143 -4.71 5.94 48.54
N ASP A 144 -5.55 4.91 48.39
CA ASP A 144 -6.85 5.02 47.70
C ASP A 144 -8.06 4.59 48.54
N SER A 145 -8.00 4.70 49.88
CA SER A 145 -9.14 4.46 50.74
C SER A 145 -9.40 5.65 51.65
N GLY A 146 -9.70 6.82 51.07
CA GLY A 146 -9.96 8.02 51.84
C GLY A 146 -10.80 9.09 51.13
N VAL A 147 -11.56 8.76 50.08
CA VAL A 147 -12.53 9.72 49.53
C VAL A 147 -13.95 9.24 49.81
N ASN A 148 -14.34 9.45 51.03
CA ASN A 148 -15.74 9.42 51.44
C ASN A 148 -16.45 10.57 50.72
N SER A 149 -17.25 10.25 49.72
CA SER A 149 -18.06 11.18 48.97
C SER A 149 -19.21 11.72 49.82
N LYS A 150 -18.90 12.72 50.62
CA LYS A 150 -19.92 13.68 51.04
C LYS A 150 -20.14 14.63 49.84
N VAL A 151 -21.27 14.49 49.20
CA VAL A 151 -21.85 15.52 48.34
C VAL A 151 -21.93 16.81 49.16
N GLN A 152 -20.91 17.64 49.06
CA GLN A 152 -20.93 19.01 49.49
C GLN A 152 -21.36 19.87 48.32
N SER A 153 -22.47 20.60 48.54
CA SER A 153 -22.95 21.69 47.70
C SER A 153 -21.78 22.55 47.17
N PRO A 154 -21.82 23.04 45.93
CA PRO A 154 -20.72 23.82 45.37
C PRO A 154 -20.68 25.22 45.91
N SER A 155 -20.10 25.42 47.09
CA SER A 155 -19.79 26.74 47.62
C SER A 155 -18.28 26.98 47.57
N SER A 156 -17.90 27.98 46.78
CA SER A 156 -16.60 28.69 46.79
C SER A 156 -15.42 28.20 45.95
N ARG A 157 -15.62 27.57 44.80
CA ARG A 157 -14.61 27.78 43.76
C ARG A 157 -14.94 29.09 43.05
N GLY A 158 -14.07 30.10 43.18
CA GLY A 158 -14.32 31.43 42.59
C GLY A 158 -14.62 31.33 41.08
N VAL A 159 -15.84 31.72 40.69
CA VAL A 159 -16.27 31.74 39.29
C VAL A 159 -15.27 32.51 38.46
N LEU A 160 -14.74 31.90 37.40
CA LEU A 160 -13.81 32.54 36.47
C LEU A 160 -14.58 33.56 35.63
N ALA A 161 -14.37 34.86 35.89
CA ALA A 161 -14.97 35.93 35.13
C ALA A 161 -14.03 37.14 35.11
N SER A 162 -14.09 37.97 34.06
CA SER A 162 -13.35 39.23 34.02
C SER A 162 -13.91 40.27 34.99
N PRO A 163 -13.10 41.25 35.40
CA PRO A 163 -13.61 42.34 36.27
C PRO A 163 -14.82 43.07 35.69
N ALA A 164 -14.88 43.24 34.37
CA ALA A 164 -16.00 43.89 33.70
C ALA A 164 -17.29 43.04 33.77
N VAL A 165 -17.20 41.73 33.61
CA VAL A 165 -18.33 40.78 33.74
C VAL A 165 -18.81 40.76 35.17
N ARG A 166 -17.90 40.77 36.15
CA ARG A 166 -18.28 40.84 37.61
C ARG A 166 -18.97 42.14 37.99
N LYS A 167 -18.55 43.28 37.40
CA LYS A 167 -19.20 44.57 37.61
C LYS A 167 -20.65 44.54 37.08
N ARG A 168 -20.82 44.08 35.81
CA ARG A 168 -22.12 44.02 35.16
C ARG A 168 -23.08 43.02 35.83
N ALA A 169 -22.55 41.89 36.32
CA ALA A 169 -23.36 40.92 37.06
C ALA A 169 -23.91 41.52 38.38
N ARG A 170 -23.09 42.33 39.09
CA ARG A 170 -23.52 43.06 40.27
C ARG A 170 -24.57 44.14 39.95
N GLU A 171 -24.40 44.88 38.85
CA GLU A 171 -25.37 45.89 38.39
C GLU A 171 -26.71 45.27 37.98
N ALA A 172 -26.66 44.00 37.48
CA ALA A 172 -27.85 43.24 37.08
C ALA A 172 -28.41 42.32 38.20
N GLU A 173 -27.84 42.38 39.43
CA GLU A 173 -28.17 41.53 40.58
C GLU A 173 -28.17 40.04 40.28
N VAL A 174 -27.26 39.59 39.36
CA VAL A 174 -27.11 38.18 38.93
C VAL A 174 -25.96 37.52 39.69
N ASP A 175 -26.24 36.38 40.32
CA ASP A 175 -25.18 35.52 40.84
C ASP A 175 -24.42 34.81 39.68
N LEU A 176 -23.14 35.11 39.54
CA LEU A 176 -22.28 34.49 38.55
C LEU A 176 -22.09 32.98 38.74
N GLY A 177 -22.41 32.46 39.94
CA GLY A 177 -22.41 31.02 40.19
C GLY A 177 -23.53 30.29 39.43
N SER A 178 -24.60 31.00 39.08
CA SER A 178 -25.75 30.50 38.33
C SER A 178 -25.54 30.58 36.80
N VAL A 179 -24.55 31.36 36.36
CA VAL A 179 -24.27 31.57 34.92
C VAL A 179 -23.24 30.59 34.43
N ARG A 180 -23.59 29.78 33.42
CA ARG A 180 -22.67 28.84 32.81
C ARG A 180 -21.73 29.59 31.85
N GLY A 181 -20.42 29.57 32.14
CA GLY A 181 -19.41 30.20 31.26
C GLY A 181 -19.09 29.40 30.01
N SER A 182 -19.11 30.02 28.82
CA SER A 182 -18.74 29.47 27.55
C SER A 182 -17.24 29.68 27.19
N GLY A 183 -16.50 30.42 28.05
CA GLY A 183 -15.09 30.73 27.79
C GLY A 183 -14.13 29.60 28.19
N PRO A 184 -12.83 29.72 27.84
CA PRO A 184 -11.79 28.79 28.25
C PRO A 184 -11.80 28.51 29.75
N ALA A 185 -11.68 27.24 30.16
CA ALA A 185 -11.77 26.77 31.54
C ALA A 185 -13.11 27.15 32.25
N GLY A 186 -14.22 27.28 31.52
CA GLY A 186 -15.53 27.61 32.09
C GLY A 186 -15.70 29.09 32.47
N ARG A 187 -14.88 29.97 31.91
CA ARG A 187 -14.94 31.41 32.18
C ARG A 187 -16.23 32.04 31.66
N VAL A 188 -16.94 32.77 32.52
CA VAL A 188 -18.13 33.52 32.12
C VAL A 188 -17.76 34.77 31.32
N ARG A 189 -18.35 34.88 30.12
CA ARG A 189 -18.22 36.00 29.20
C ARG A 189 -19.43 36.94 29.28
N HIS A 190 -19.32 38.13 28.67
CA HIS A 190 -20.43 39.06 28.57
C HIS A 190 -21.68 38.46 27.91
N ALA A 191 -21.47 37.71 26.80
CA ALA A 191 -22.55 37.06 26.09
C ALA A 191 -23.29 36.00 26.92
N ASP A 192 -22.60 35.29 27.82
CA ASP A 192 -23.21 34.30 28.69
C ASP A 192 -24.12 34.98 29.75
N LEU A 193 -23.64 36.09 30.28
CA LEU A 193 -24.40 36.90 31.24
C LEU A 193 -25.61 37.55 30.56
N ASP A 194 -25.46 38.09 29.35
CA ASP A 194 -26.57 38.71 28.60
C ASP A 194 -27.62 37.68 28.23
N ALA A 195 -27.22 36.46 27.81
CA ALA A 195 -28.14 35.37 27.53
C ALA A 195 -28.90 34.92 28.78
N PHE A 196 -28.22 34.87 29.94
CA PHE A 196 -28.85 34.51 31.22
C PHE A 196 -29.87 35.57 31.68
N ILE A 197 -29.55 36.84 31.54
CA ILE A 197 -30.44 37.95 31.86
C ILE A 197 -31.66 37.95 30.91
N ALA A 198 -31.43 37.75 29.61
CA ALA A 198 -32.47 37.68 28.59
C ALA A 198 -33.42 36.49 28.80
N ALA A 199 -32.91 35.39 29.36
CA ALA A 199 -33.70 34.23 29.76
C ALA A 199 -34.43 34.34 31.11
N GLY A 200 -34.44 35.53 31.70
CA GLY A 200 -35.14 35.77 33.00
C GLY A 200 -34.54 35.01 34.19
N GLY A 201 -33.26 34.69 34.15
CA GLY A 201 -32.57 33.93 35.19
C GLY A 201 -32.76 32.40 35.10
N ALA A 202 -33.51 31.93 34.12
CA ALA A 202 -33.61 30.50 33.87
C ALA A 202 -32.32 29.97 33.29
N VAL A 203 -31.73 28.95 33.92
CA VAL A 203 -30.58 28.22 33.32
C VAL A 203 -31.09 27.58 32.05
N SER A 204 -30.85 28.23 30.91
CA SER A 204 -31.12 27.62 29.62
C SER A 204 -30.13 26.45 29.45
N GLY A 205 -30.57 25.29 29.85
CA GLY A 205 -29.85 24.05 29.73
C GLY A 205 -29.86 23.53 28.27
N ALA A 206 -29.50 24.39 27.32
CA ALA A 206 -29.06 23.87 26.04
C ALA A 206 -27.78 23.08 26.31
N ALA A 207 -27.89 21.79 26.32
CA ALA A 207 -26.70 20.92 26.26
C ALA A 207 -25.80 21.48 25.19
N PRO A 208 -24.46 21.56 25.41
CA PRO A 208 -23.54 21.94 24.33
C PRO A 208 -23.88 21.10 23.14
N ALA A 209 -24.21 21.73 22.02
CA ALA A 209 -24.44 21.02 20.76
C ALA A 209 -23.28 20.08 20.60
N SER A 210 -23.57 18.78 20.56
CA SER A 210 -22.57 17.74 20.30
C SER A 210 -22.07 18.02 18.89
N TYR A 211 -20.86 18.59 18.77
CA TYR A 211 -20.24 18.88 17.50
C TYR A 211 -19.89 17.62 16.71
N HIS A 212 -20.19 16.45 17.26
CA HIS A 212 -19.89 15.17 16.65
C HIS A 212 -21.17 14.33 16.57
N GLU A 213 -21.71 14.21 15.39
CA GLU A 213 -22.73 13.20 15.10
C GLU A 213 -22.11 11.81 15.18
N LYS A 214 -22.86 10.87 15.74
CA LYS A 214 -22.46 9.46 15.73
C LYS A 214 -22.51 8.98 14.27
N ARG A 215 -21.37 8.60 13.73
CA ARG A 215 -21.28 7.96 12.42
C ARG A 215 -21.61 6.49 12.59
N THR A 216 -22.71 6.04 12.00
CA THR A 216 -23.20 4.65 12.08
C THR A 216 -23.32 3.99 10.73
N GLU A 217 -23.02 4.72 9.66
CA GLU A 217 -23.08 4.22 8.30
C GLU A 217 -21.95 3.22 8.03
N ILE A 218 -22.30 2.10 7.43
CA ILE A 218 -21.36 1.04 6.98
C ILE A 218 -21.53 0.93 5.48
N THR A 219 -20.45 1.23 4.74
CA THR A 219 -20.43 1.06 3.29
C THR A 219 -19.70 -0.24 2.96
N ALA A 220 -20.41 -1.20 2.38
CA ALA A 220 -19.81 -2.42 1.87
C ALA A 220 -19.26 -2.16 0.46
N VAL A 221 -17.96 -2.44 0.24
CA VAL A 221 -17.30 -2.28 -1.06
C VAL A 221 -16.75 -3.63 -1.50
N LYS A 222 -17.17 -4.11 -2.67
CA LYS A 222 -16.61 -5.34 -3.27
C LYS A 222 -15.15 -5.12 -3.67
N VAL A 223 -14.31 -6.12 -3.45
CA VAL A 223 -12.90 -6.11 -3.90
C VAL A 223 -12.85 -6.78 -5.28
N VAL A 224 -12.65 -5.98 -6.31
CA VAL A 224 -12.73 -6.41 -7.73
C VAL A 224 -11.50 -5.92 -8.51
N GLY A 225 -11.30 -6.44 -9.70
CA GLY A 225 -10.29 -6.00 -10.65
C GLY A 225 -8.87 -6.04 -10.10
N LEU A 226 -8.09 -5.01 -10.36
CA LEU A 226 -6.69 -4.91 -9.90
C LEU A 226 -6.56 -5.10 -8.38
N ARG A 227 -7.50 -4.56 -7.58
CA ARG A 227 -7.45 -4.70 -6.12
C ARG A 227 -7.59 -6.17 -5.69
N ARG A 228 -8.38 -6.97 -6.40
CA ARG A 228 -8.51 -8.41 -6.16
C ARG A 228 -7.18 -9.11 -6.49
N LYS A 229 -6.58 -8.84 -7.66
CA LYS A 229 -5.26 -9.40 -8.02
C LYS A 229 -4.16 -9.04 -7.02
N ILE A 230 -4.12 -7.78 -6.57
CA ILE A 230 -3.18 -7.37 -5.51
C ILE A 230 -3.43 -8.16 -4.21
N SER A 231 -4.69 -8.34 -3.81
CA SER A 231 -5.05 -9.09 -2.60
C SER A 231 -4.59 -10.54 -2.69
N GLU A 232 -4.83 -11.21 -3.82
CA GLU A 232 -4.39 -12.58 -4.09
C GLU A 232 -2.87 -12.69 -4.06
N GLN A 233 -2.16 -11.80 -4.78
CA GLN A 233 -0.70 -11.79 -4.82
C GLN A 233 -0.06 -11.54 -3.45
N MET A 234 -0.59 -10.60 -2.66
CA MET A 234 -0.11 -10.34 -1.30
C MET A 234 -0.39 -11.49 -0.35
N THR A 235 -1.52 -12.17 -0.53
CA THR A 235 -1.87 -13.37 0.24
C THR A 235 -0.91 -14.52 -0.09
N ILE A 236 -0.63 -14.76 -1.38
CA ILE A 236 0.34 -15.76 -1.82
C ILE A 236 1.71 -15.46 -1.22
N SER A 237 2.20 -14.24 -1.38
CA SER A 237 3.49 -13.83 -0.84
C SER A 237 3.56 -14.07 0.68
N LYS A 238 2.55 -13.62 1.43
CA LYS A 238 2.59 -13.70 2.90
C LYS A 238 2.39 -15.12 3.45
N SER A 239 1.68 -15.98 2.71
CA SER A 239 1.47 -17.38 3.12
C SER A 239 2.64 -18.30 2.74
N ARG A 240 3.31 -18.04 1.60
CA ARG A 240 4.42 -18.89 1.11
C ARG A 240 5.78 -18.48 1.66
N ILE A 241 6.03 -17.17 1.83
CA ILE A 241 7.34 -16.63 2.21
C ILE A 241 7.43 -16.45 3.72
N PRO A 242 8.34 -17.12 4.43
CA PRO A 242 8.69 -16.82 5.81
C PRO A 242 9.55 -15.55 5.86
N HIS A 243 8.89 -14.37 5.84
CA HIS A 243 9.58 -13.09 5.87
C HIS A 243 10.33 -12.87 7.18
N PHE A 244 11.60 -12.49 7.10
CA PHE A 244 12.25 -11.78 8.19
C PHE A 244 12.62 -10.36 7.77
N SER A 245 12.71 -9.44 8.72
CA SER A 245 12.97 -8.03 8.42
C SER A 245 14.24 -7.56 9.12
N TYR A 246 15.00 -6.72 8.44
CA TYR A 246 16.20 -6.07 8.96
C TYR A 246 16.05 -4.55 8.80
N PHE A 247 16.37 -3.81 9.87
CA PHE A 247 16.25 -2.36 9.92
C PHE A 247 17.62 -1.74 10.15
N GLU A 248 17.91 -0.65 9.44
CA GLU A 248 19.20 0.04 9.57
C GLU A 248 19.02 1.55 9.42
N GLU A 249 19.81 2.31 10.19
CA GLU A 249 19.95 3.75 10.04
C GLU A 249 21.17 4.09 9.19
N VAL A 250 21.00 5.01 8.24
CA VAL A 250 22.05 5.43 7.31
C VAL A 250 22.23 6.93 7.37
N ASP A 251 23.45 7.39 7.55
CA ASP A 251 23.82 8.80 7.48
C ASP A 251 24.03 9.22 6.02
N ILE A 252 23.05 9.88 5.47
CA ILE A 252 23.06 10.34 4.08
C ILE A 252 23.47 11.81 3.91
N THR A 253 24.17 12.37 4.86
CA THR A 253 24.56 13.81 4.82
C THR A 253 25.45 14.10 3.61
N GLU A 254 26.44 13.26 3.36
CA GLU A 254 27.36 13.43 2.21
C GLU A 254 26.63 13.14 0.88
N LEU A 255 25.73 12.15 0.86
CA LEU A 255 24.90 11.85 -0.30
C LEU A 255 23.98 13.02 -0.65
N GLU A 256 23.38 13.67 0.36
CA GLU A 256 22.54 14.87 0.14
C GLU A 256 23.35 16.03 -0.40
N SER A 257 24.57 16.22 0.07
CA SER A 257 25.48 17.25 -0.44
C SER A 257 25.82 17.00 -1.90
N LEU A 258 26.19 15.77 -2.25
CA LEU A 258 26.44 15.38 -3.65
C LEU A 258 25.21 15.56 -4.53
N ARG A 259 24.04 15.09 -4.05
CA ARG A 259 22.78 15.22 -4.78
C ARG A 259 22.42 16.68 -5.09
N LYS A 260 22.64 17.59 -4.13
CA LYS A 260 22.43 19.03 -4.33
C LYS A 260 23.37 19.57 -5.41
N ILE A 261 24.67 19.31 -5.31
CA ILE A 261 25.67 19.76 -6.29
C ILE A 261 25.27 19.29 -7.69
N LEU A 262 24.98 18.00 -7.86
CA LEU A 262 24.57 17.45 -9.15
C LEU A 262 23.29 18.09 -9.70
N ASN A 263 22.30 18.37 -8.83
CA ASN A 263 21.08 19.05 -9.25
C ASN A 263 21.30 20.53 -9.60
N ASP A 264 22.27 21.21 -8.96
CA ASP A 264 22.60 22.62 -9.22
C ASP A 264 23.43 22.79 -10.51
N THR A 265 24.16 21.73 -10.91
CA THR A 265 25.04 21.72 -12.08
C THR A 265 24.51 20.92 -13.27
N LYS A 266 23.29 20.35 -13.15
CA LYS A 266 22.69 19.52 -14.20
C LYS A 266 22.38 20.33 -15.45
N ASP A 267 22.42 19.68 -16.62
CA ASP A 267 21.94 20.23 -17.87
C ASP A 267 20.39 20.29 -17.91
N ASP A 268 19.83 21.17 -18.76
CA ASP A 268 18.37 21.33 -18.90
C ASP A 268 17.64 20.02 -19.28
N ASN A 269 18.30 19.14 -20.02
CA ASN A 269 17.76 17.86 -20.47
C ASN A 269 17.88 16.75 -19.42
N GLN A 270 18.57 16.99 -18.31
CA GLN A 270 18.77 16.00 -17.25
C GLN A 270 17.64 16.07 -16.22
N PRO A 271 17.12 14.92 -15.75
CA PRO A 271 16.07 14.90 -14.75
C PRO A 271 16.59 15.36 -13.39
N LYS A 272 15.69 15.84 -12.54
CA LYS A 272 16.02 16.14 -11.15
C LYS A 272 16.31 14.84 -10.38
N LEU A 273 17.50 14.74 -9.78
CA LEU A 273 17.90 13.60 -8.97
C LEU A 273 17.22 13.61 -7.60
N THR A 274 16.63 12.46 -7.26
CA THR A 274 16.18 12.09 -5.91
C THR A 274 17.20 11.12 -5.27
N TYR A 275 16.91 10.55 -4.11
CA TYR A 275 17.79 9.52 -3.52
C TYR A 275 17.72 8.18 -4.26
N LEU A 276 16.57 7.85 -4.85
CA LEU A 276 16.34 6.54 -5.49
C LEU A 276 17.38 6.16 -6.55
N PRO A 277 17.74 7.02 -7.52
CA PRO A 277 18.76 6.66 -8.52
C PRO A 277 20.12 6.30 -7.89
N PHE A 278 20.53 6.96 -6.81
CA PHE A 278 21.76 6.61 -6.09
C PHE A 278 21.67 5.24 -5.43
N ILE A 279 20.52 4.95 -4.81
CA ILE A 279 20.26 3.65 -4.18
C ILE A 279 20.20 2.55 -5.24
N MET A 280 19.58 2.80 -6.40
CA MET A 280 19.53 1.88 -7.52
C MET A 280 20.94 1.51 -8.00
N LEU A 281 21.81 2.52 -8.23
CA LEU A 281 23.19 2.26 -8.64
C LEU A 281 24.00 1.58 -7.53
N ALA A 282 23.84 1.96 -6.28
CA ALA A 282 24.50 1.30 -5.16
C ALA A 282 24.11 -0.19 -5.10
N LEU A 283 22.82 -0.51 -5.19
CA LEU A 283 22.33 -1.89 -5.24
C LEU A 283 22.89 -2.64 -6.42
N SER A 284 22.82 -2.09 -7.65
CA SER A 284 23.32 -2.77 -8.83
C SER A 284 24.82 -3.10 -8.74
N LYS A 285 25.57 -2.28 -8.03
CA LYS A 285 27.01 -2.47 -7.83
C LYS A 285 27.34 -3.56 -6.82
N ILE A 286 26.53 -3.69 -5.75
CA ILE A 286 26.80 -4.66 -4.68
C ILE A 286 26.14 -6.02 -4.91
N MET A 287 25.12 -6.12 -5.78
CA MET A 287 24.40 -7.38 -6.05
C MET A 287 25.28 -8.53 -6.51
N PRO A 288 26.36 -8.33 -7.29
CA PRO A 288 27.29 -9.42 -7.62
C PRO A 288 27.95 -10.10 -6.40
N ASP A 289 28.11 -9.36 -5.31
CA ASP A 289 28.66 -9.89 -4.06
C ASP A 289 27.57 -10.55 -3.17
N HIS A 290 26.29 -10.36 -3.52
CA HIS A 290 25.11 -10.86 -2.78
C HIS A 290 24.10 -11.53 -3.72
N PRO A 291 24.51 -12.54 -4.51
CA PRO A 291 23.67 -13.13 -5.54
C PRO A 291 22.43 -13.84 -5.00
N GLU A 292 22.43 -14.26 -3.74
CA GLU A 292 21.26 -14.85 -3.04
C GLU A 292 20.13 -13.84 -2.84
N CYS A 293 20.43 -12.53 -2.78
CA CYS A 293 19.43 -11.49 -2.62
C CYS A 293 18.84 -11.00 -3.95
N ASN A 294 19.49 -11.27 -5.09
CA ASN A 294 19.03 -10.92 -6.45
C ASN A 294 18.51 -12.17 -7.16
N ALA A 295 17.45 -12.75 -6.63
CA ALA A 295 16.94 -14.05 -7.06
C ALA A 295 15.42 -14.13 -7.07
N LEU A 296 14.91 -15.10 -7.81
CA LEU A 296 13.51 -15.50 -7.81
C LEU A 296 13.41 -16.94 -7.28
N PHE A 297 12.47 -17.22 -6.41
CA PHE A 297 12.24 -18.55 -5.90
C PHE A 297 11.02 -19.17 -6.59
N ASP A 298 11.26 -20.26 -7.30
CA ASP A 298 10.23 -21.09 -7.91
C ASP A 298 9.74 -22.08 -6.84
N ASP A 299 8.61 -21.76 -6.24
CA ASP A 299 8.00 -22.56 -5.16
C ASP A 299 7.58 -23.95 -5.63
N ASP A 300 7.16 -24.09 -6.90
CA ASP A 300 6.60 -25.34 -7.41
C ASP A 300 7.71 -26.36 -7.73
N ASN A 301 8.86 -25.88 -8.18
CA ASN A 301 10.01 -26.71 -8.50
C ASN A 301 11.08 -26.72 -7.40
N GLY A 302 10.95 -25.87 -6.36
CA GLY A 302 11.94 -25.75 -5.29
C GLY A 302 13.29 -25.21 -5.76
N VAL A 303 13.30 -24.33 -6.77
CA VAL A 303 14.53 -23.83 -7.43
C VAL A 303 14.70 -22.35 -7.17
N VAL A 304 15.90 -21.94 -6.76
CA VAL A 304 16.32 -20.53 -6.67
C VAL A 304 17.03 -20.12 -7.95
N ASN A 305 16.44 -19.21 -8.69
CA ASN A 305 17.01 -18.63 -9.90
C ASN A 305 17.76 -17.33 -9.54
N ARG A 306 19.08 -17.38 -9.42
CA ARG A 306 19.94 -16.20 -9.18
C ARG A 306 20.19 -15.48 -10.49
N HIS A 307 19.94 -14.16 -10.50
CA HIS A 307 20.08 -13.33 -11.69
C HIS A 307 21.36 -12.51 -11.65
N SER A 308 22.09 -12.47 -12.79
CA SER A 308 23.22 -11.54 -12.95
C SER A 308 22.75 -10.14 -13.32
N ALA A 309 21.65 -10.03 -14.07
CA ALA A 309 20.99 -8.76 -14.37
C ALA A 309 20.30 -8.21 -13.11
N VAL A 310 20.42 -6.91 -12.89
CA VAL A 310 19.75 -6.22 -11.76
C VAL A 310 18.56 -5.46 -12.30
N ASN A 311 17.40 -6.07 -12.19
CA ASN A 311 16.12 -5.51 -12.61
C ASN A 311 15.35 -5.03 -11.39
N LEU A 312 15.29 -3.71 -11.21
CA LEU A 312 14.71 -3.14 -9.99
C LEU A 312 13.24 -2.76 -10.18
N GLY A 313 12.37 -3.42 -9.44
CA GLY A 313 10.97 -3.04 -9.29
C GLY A 313 10.85 -1.77 -8.43
N ILE A 314 10.12 -0.77 -8.90
CA ILE A 314 9.91 0.50 -8.20
C ILE A 314 8.45 0.62 -7.80
N ALA A 315 8.14 0.36 -6.53
CA ALA A 315 6.76 0.46 -6.05
C ALA A 315 6.20 1.87 -6.27
N THR A 316 5.19 1.97 -7.11
CA THR A 316 4.59 3.22 -7.57
C THR A 316 3.10 3.25 -7.27
N GLN A 317 2.67 4.21 -6.44
CA GLN A 317 1.26 4.43 -6.15
C GLN A 317 0.59 5.10 -7.34
N THR A 318 -0.59 4.56 -7.73
CA THR A 318 -1.47 5.11 -8.76
C THR A 318 -2.90 5.23 -8.20
N GLU A 319 -3.79 5.89 -8.93
CA GLU A 319 -5.22 5.97 -8.57
C GLU A 319 -5.91 4.61 -8.54
N ARG A 320 -5.48 3.69 -9.41
CA ARG A 320 -6.02 2.32 -9.51
C ARG A 320 -5.44 1.36 -8.46
N GLY A 321 -4.32 1.70 -7.82
CA GLY A 321 -3.63 0.86 -6.84
C GLY A 321 -2.11 0.95 -6.93
N LEU A 322 -1.41 0.00 -6.30
CA LEU A 322 0.05 -0.07 -6.31
C LEU A 322 0.52 -0.92 -7.48
N TYR A 323 1.33 -0.34 -8.35
CA TYR A 323 2.07 -1.04 -9.41
C TYR A 323 3.55 -1.09 -9.07
N VAL A 324 4.24 -2.07 -9.67
CA VAL A 324 5.70 -2.23 -9.53
C VAL A 324 6.34 -2.23 -10.92
N PRO A 325 6.43 -1.07 -11.59
CA PRO A 325 7.18 -0.97 -12.84
C PRO A 325 8.65 -1.28 -12.63
N VAL A 326 9.30 -1.83 -13.65
CA VAL A 326 10.64 -2.40 -13.58
C VAL A 326 11.63 -1.57 -14.38
N VAL A 327 12.71 -1.14 -13.75
CA VAL A 327 13.88 -0.59 -14.40
C VAL A 327 14.84 -1.76 -14.66
N LYS A 328 14.94 -2.19 -15.92
CA LYS A 328 15.76 -3.33 -16.31
C LYS A 328 17.21 -2.94 -16.52
N HIS A 329 18.14 -3.84 -16.19
CA HIS A 329 19.59 -3.70 -16.42
C HIS A 329 20.18 -2.42 -15.81
N VAL A 330 19.88 -2.16 -14.53
CA VAL A 330 20.40 -0.97 -13.83
C VAL A 330 21.92 -0.97 -13.77
N GLU A 331 22.56 -2.13 -13.77
CA GLU A 331 24.01 -2.30 -13.81
C GLU A 331 24.69 -1.69 -15.06
N SER A 332 23.91 -1.43 -16.11
CA SER A 332 24.39 -0.82 -17.37
C SER A 332 24.14 0.69 -17.46
N MET A 333 23.63 1.32 -16.39
CA MET A 333 23.18 2.71 -16.40
C MET A 333 24.12 3.61 -15.60
N ASP A 334 24.24 4.87 -16.05
CA ASP A 334 24.71 5.96 -15.22
C ASP A 334 23.58 6.57 -14.40
N ILE A 335 23.91 7.53 -13.53
CA ILE A 335 22.96 8.16 -12.60
C ILE A 335 21.82 8.89 -13.33
N TRP A 336 22.10 9.53 -14.46
CA TRP A 336 21.13 10.30 -15.23
C TRP A 336 20.18 9.39 -15.99
N LYS A 337 20.72 8.33 -16.59
CA LYS A 337 19.93 7.31 -17.28
C LYS A 337 19.05 6.55 -16.30
N ALA A 338 19.58 6.14 -15.16
CA ALA A 338 18.79 5.50 -14.09
C ALA A 338 17.65 6.39 -13.59
N ALA A 339 17.90 7.70 -13.40
CA ALA A 339 16.89 8.66 -13.01
C ALA A 339 15.82 8.87 -14.10
N SER A 340 16.22 8.98 -15.36
CA SER A 340 15.31 9.16 -16.49
C SER A 340 14.42 7.93 -16.69
N GLU A 341 15.02 6.73 -16.66
CA GLU A 341 14.30 5.48 -16.86
C GLU A 341 13.31 5.21 -15.71
N MET A 342 13.74 5.42 -14.47
CA MET A 342 12.86 5.34 -13.30
C MET A 342 11.65 6.29 -13.43
N GLN A 343 11.87 7.54 -13.87
CA GLN A 343 10.78 8.50 -14.08
C GLN A 343 9.86 8.06 -15.22
N ARG A 344 10.42 7.53 -16.31
CA ARG A 344 9.67 7.04 -17.47
C ARG A 344 8.73 5.90 -17.08
N VAL A 345 9.26 4.83 -16.48
CA VAL A 345 8.44 3.65 -16.12
C VAL A 345 7.42 3.97 -15.03
N SER A 346 7.80 4.78 -14.02
CA SER A 346 6.86 5.21 -12.99
C SER A 346 5.79 6.16 -13.55
N GLY A 347 6.12 6.98 -14.54
CA GLY A 347 5.18 7.84 -15.27
C GLY A 347 4.19 7.02 -16.08
N ALA A 348 4.67 6.04 -16.85
CA ALA A 348 3.85 5.11 -17.61
C ALA A 348 2.87 4.32 -16.71
N ALA A 349 3.35 3.86 -15.54
CA ALA A 349 2.48 3.19 -14.56
C ALA A 349 1.36 4.12 -14.03
N ARG A 350 1.66 5.39 -13.73
CA ARG A 350 0.67 6.36 -13.25
C ARG A 350 -0.36 6.73 -14.31
N SER A 351 0.06 6.88 -15.56
CA SER A 351 -0.86 7.16 -16.68
C SER A 351 -1.63 5.93 -17.17
N GLY A 352 -1.30 4.73 -16.67
CA GLY A 352 -1.92 3.48 -17.11
C GLY A 352 -1.46 3.01 -18.49
N SER A 353 -0.35 3.56 -19.03
CA SER A 353 0.21 3.22 -20.34
C SER A 353 1.39 2.25 -20.26
N ALA A 354 1.74 1.75 -19.06
CA ALA A 354 2.83 0.81 -18.88
C ALA A 354 2.52 -0.52 -19.57
N SER A 355 3.46 -1.01 -20.37
CA SER A 355 3.37 -2.33 -21.01
C SER A 355 3.57 -3.45 -19.99
N LEU A 356 3.15 -4.67 -20.35
CA LEU A 356 3.37 -5.85 -19.52
C LEU A 356 4.86 -6.09 -19.28
N ASP A 357 5.70 -5.86 -20.30
CA ASP A 357 7.15 -5.98 -20.20
C ASP A 357 7.75 -5.01 -19.17
N GLU A 358 7.16 -3.82 -19.00
CA GLU A 358 7.57 -2.83 -18.00
C GLU A 358 7.06 -3.13 -16.59
N LEU A 359 6.09 -4.04 -16.45
CA LEU A 359 5.49 -4.42 -15.17
C LEU A 359 5.97 -5.81 -14.68
N THR A 360 6.84 -6.48 -15.42
CA THR A 360 7.31 -7.84 -15.12
C THR A 360 8.81 -7.97 -15.21
N GLY A 361 9.35 -9.01 -14.56
CA GLY A 361 10.76 -9.37 -14.64
C GLY A 361 11.67 -8.63 -13.67
N SER A 362 11.14 -8.07 -12.60
CA SER A 362 11.94 -7.57 -11.47
C SER A 362 12.60 -8.72 -10.72
N THR A 363 13.82 -8.48 -10.24
CA THR A 363 14.61 -9.42 -9.43
C THR A 363 14.75 -8.95 -7.99
N PHE A 364 14.46 -7.69 -7.75
CA PHE A 364 14.52 -7.03 -6.44
C PHE A 364 13.60 -5.80 -6.46
N THR A 365 12.80 -5.60 -5.42
CA THR A 365 11.88 -4.46 -5.36
C THR A 365 12.34 -3.39 -4.37
N ILE A 366 12.18 -2.11 -4.76
CA ILE A 366 12.36 -0.95 -3.89
C ILE A 366 11.00 -0.29 -3.66
N THR A 367 10.66 -0.04 -2.40
CA THR A 367 9.47 0.71 -2.01
C THR A 367 9.83 1.98 -1.23
N SER A 368 9.17 3.08 -1.54
CA SER A 368 9.38 4.35 -0.85
C SER A 368 8.10 5.15 -0.76
N LEU A 369 7.76 5.60 0.44
CA LEU A 369 6.64 6.50 0.70
C LEU A 369 7.06 7.99 0.67
N GLY A 370 8.29 8.29 0.31
CA GLY A 370 8.80 9.65 0.21
C GLY A 370 8.65 10.44 1.50
N ARG A 371 8.02 11.62 1.43
CA ARG A 371 7.85 12.51 2.60
C ARG A 371 6.87 11.98 3.63
N GLU A 372 5.93 11.13 3.24
CA GLU A 372 4.92 10.52 4.12
C GLU A 372 5.45 9.25 4.78
N GLY A 373 6.64 8.78 4.38
CA GLY A 373 7.30 7.62 4.96
C GLY A 373 7.55 7.80 6.46
N GLY A 374 7.23 6.75 7.23
CA GLY A 374 7.50 6.66 8.66
C GLY A 374 8.99 6.44 8.98
N LEU A 375 9.25 5.88 10.15
CA LEU A 375 10.60 5.50 10.60
C LEU A 375 11.00 4.10 10.16
N GLY A 376 10.01 3.25 9.86
CA GLY A 376 10.20 1.86 9.45
C GLY A 376 8.89 1.24 9.03
N ALA A 377 8.96 0.17 8.27
CA ALA A 377 7.85 -0.70 7.89
C ALA A 377 8.38 -2.12 7.69
N THR A 378 7.50 -3.09 7.65
CA THR A 378 7.81 -4.47 7.25
C THR A 378 7.23 -4.70 5.87
N PRO A 379 8.00 -4.42 4.78
CA PRO A 379 7.48 -4.56 3.44
C PRO A 379 7.19 -6.03 3.12
N ILE A 380 6.15 -6.25 2.31
CA ILE A 380 5.82 -7.58 1.80
C ILE A 380 6.58 -7.78 0.50
N ILE A 381 7.28 -8.89 0.37
CA ILE A 381 8.07 -9.23 -0.81
C ILE A 381 7.14 -9.41 -2.01
N ASN A 382 7.55 -8.90 -3.16
CA ASN A 382 6.84 -9.06 -4.41
C ASN A 382 7.14 -10.47 -4.98
N HIS A 383 6.33 -11.47 -4.58
CA HIS A 383 6.51 -12.86 -5.02
C HIS A 383 6.56 -12.96 -6.56
N PRO A 384 7.53 -13.69 -7.18
CA PRO A 384 8.44 -14.66 -6.58
C PRO A 384 9.84 -14.12 -6.21
N GLU A 385 10.02 -12.80 -6.06
CA GLU A 385 11.27 -12.23 -5.56
C GLU A 385 11.57 -12.73 -4.14
N VAL A 386 12.85 -12.69 -3.75
CA VAL A 386 13.31 -13.10 -2.41
C VAL A 386 13.65 -11.92 -1.50
N SER A 387 13.62 -10.70 -2.01
CA SER A 387 14.07 -9.52 -1.26
C SER A 387 13.32 -8.25 -1.66
N ILE A 388 13.11 -7.36 -0.68
CA ILE A 388 12.53 -6.03 -0.89
C ILE A 388 13.19 -5.01 0.04
N LEU A 389 13.43 -3.79 -0.44
CA LEU A 389 13.99 -2.69 0.31
C LEU A 389 12.97 -1.56 0.46
N GLY A 390 12.65 -1.19 1.69
CA GLY A 390 11.86 -0.01 2.05
C GLY A 390 12.74 1.18 2.40
N ILE A 391 12.48 2.33 1.79
CA ILE A 391 13.20 3.59 2.01
C ILE A 391 12.27 4.55 2.73
N HIS A 392 12.73 5.05 3.87
CA HIS A 392 11.95 5.90 4.74
C HIS A 392 12.36 7.38 4.67
N LYS A 393 11.66 8.20 5.42
CA LYS A 393 11.85 9.66 5.42
C LYS A 393 13.24 10.02 5.96
N ALA A 394 14.00 10.77 5.16
CA ALA A 394 15.23 11.41 5.62
C ALA A 394 14.91 12.61 6.52
N ARG A 395 15.58 12.69 7.67
CA ARG A 395 15.39 13.75 8.69
C ARG A 395 16.71 14.18 9.29
N GLU A 396 16.77 15.41 9.77
CA GLU A 396 17.90 15.90 10.53
C GLU A 396 17.81 15.42 11.98
N MET A 397 18.90 14.84 12.47
CA MET A 397 18.99 14.31 13.83
C MET A 397 20.32 14.70 14.48
N PRO A 398 20.35 14.92 15.80
CA PRO A 398 21.59 15.01 16.54
C PRO A 398 22.22 13.62 16.66
N VAL A 399 23.43 13.47 16.15
CA VAL A 399 24.21 12.21 16.19
C VAL A 399 25.54 12.46 16.83
N VAL A 400 26.01 11.52 17.64
CA VAL A 400 27.34 11.61 18.24
C VAL A 400 28.39 11.08 17.26
N VAL A 401 29.27 11.96 16.80
CA VAL A 401 30.38 11.62 15.91
C VAL A 401 31.70 12.06 16.61
N ASN A 402 32.61 11.12 16.85
CA ASN A 402 33.89 11.40 17.52
C ASN A 402 33.73 12.16 18.86
N GLY A 403 32.69 11.83 19.64
CA GLY A 403 32.39 12.46 20.92
C GLY A 403 31.74 13.84 20.85
N GLN A 404 31.42 14.33 19.68
CA GLN A 404 30.70 15.59 19.46
C GLN A 404 29.29 15.36 18.94
N ILE A 405 28.33 16.16 19.37
CA ILE A 405 26.97 16.14 18.85
C ILE A 405 26.91 16.98 17.56
N LEU A 406 26.65 16.32 16.45
CA LEU A 406 26.53 16.96 15.15
C LEU A 406 25.12 16.75 14.60
N VAL A 407 24.61 17.70 13.82
CA VAL A 407 23.36 17.53 13.06
C VAL A 407 23.69 16.75 11.78
N ARG A 408 23.13 15.57 11.64
CA ARG A 408 23.33 14.70 10.47
C ARG A 408 21.98 14.39 9.83
N ARG A 409 21.98 14.11 8.54
CA ARG A 409 20.78 13.70 7.81
C ARG A 409 20.67 12.19 7.78
N ILE A 410 19.76 11.66 8.58
CA ILE A 410 19.60 10.23 8.77
C ILE A 410 18.38 9.74 7.99
N MET A 411 18.52 8.60 7.33
CA MET A 411 17.48 7.88 6.63
C MET A 411 17.43 6.45 7.13
N ASN A 412 16.22 5.95 7.41
CA ASN A 412 16.04 4.57 7.80
C ASN A 412 15.79 3.71 6.56
N LEU A 413 16.34 2.52 6.56
CA LEU A 413 16.06 1.44 5.63
C LEU A 413 15.34 0.32 6.36
N SER A 414 14.36 -0.28 5.71
CA SER A 414 13.69 -1.50 6.15
C SER A 414 13.76 -2.51 5.02
N SER A 415 14.32 -3.65 5.25
CA SER A 415 14.34 -4.73 4.26
C SER A 415 13.55 -5.92 4.76
N ALA A 416 12.98 -6.68 3.85
CA ALA A 416 12.45 -8.00 4.13
C ALA A 416 13.04 -9.01 3.15
N PHE A 417 13.30 -10.21 3.64
CA PHE A 417 13.94 -11.28 2.90
C PHE A 417 13.16 -12.58 3.11
N ASP A 418 13.23 -13.46 2.11
CA ASP A 418 12.72 -14.82 2.21
C ASP A 418 13.72 -15.70 2.94
N HIS A 419 13.39 -16.10 4.19
CA HIS A 419 14.29 -16.88 5.03
C HIS A 419 14.52 -18.33 4.57
N ARG A 420 13.90 -18.72 3.46
CA ARG A 420 14.20 -20.01 2.80
C ARG A 420 15.44 -19.92 1.89
N VAL A 421 15.81 -18.69 1.48
CA VAL A 421 16.86 -18.42 0.48
C VAL A 421 17.95 -17.51 1.02
N VAL A 422 17.59 -16.53 1.85
CA VAL A 422 18.49 -15.52 2.41
C VAL A 422 18.55 -15.67 3.91
N ASP A 423 19.71 -15.95 4.46
CA ASP A 423 19.90 -16.02 5.89
C ASP A 423 20.06 -14.61 6.51
N GLY A 424 19.92 -14.55 7.85
CA GLY A 424 20.04 -13.28 8.59
C GLY A 424 21.39 -12.57 8.37
N ALA A 425 22.46 -13.34 8.24
CA ALA A 425 23.81 -12.81 7.99
C ALA A 425 23.94 -12.23 6.57
N ASP A 426 23.36 -12.89 5.57
CA ASP A 426 23.41 -12.46 4.16
C ASP A 426 22.63 -11.16 3.98
N GLY A 427 21.39 -11.11 4.48
CA GLY A 427 20.56 -9.91 4.45
C GLY A 427 21.19 -8.73 5.18
N ALA A 428 21.78 -8.96 6.37
CA ALA A 428 22.50 -7.94 7.10
C ALA A 428 23.74 -7.47 6.32
N SER A 429 24.51 -8.38 5.72
CA SER A 429 25.68 -8.06 4.92
C SER A 429 25.34 -7.18 3.73
N LEU A 430 24.29 -7.51 2.97
CA LEU A 430 23.79 -6.66 1.86
C LEU A 430 23.46 -5.24 2.36
N ILE A 431 22.70 -5.12 3.45
CA ILE A 431 22.28 -3.80 3.95
C ILE A 431 23.45 -3.00 4.52
N GLN A 432 24.40 -3.63 5.20
CA GLN A 432 25.63 -2.97 5.68
C GLN A 432 26.52 -2.51 4.51
N HIS A 433 26.60 -3.30 3.43
CA HIS A 433 27.31 -2.90 2.22
C HIS A 433 26.61 -1.69 1.56
N LEU A 434 25.29 -1.74 1.41
CA LEU A 434 24.50 -0.61 0.91
C LEU A 434 24.67 0.64 1.77
N LYS A 435 24.61 0.51 3.10
CA LYS A 435 24.88 1.61 4.06
C LYS A 435 26.23 2.25 3.80
N ARG A 436 27.29 1.44 3.73
CA ARG A 436 28.63 1.94 3.44
C ARG A 436 28.72 2.75 2.14
N MET A 437 28.00 2.30 1.09
CA MET A 437 27.94 3.01 -0.19
C MET A 437 27.22 4.35 -0.10
N LEU A 438 26.10 4.39 0.64
CA LEU A 438 25.30 5.60 0.79
C LEU A 438 25.95 6.64 1.73
N GLU A 439 26.66 6.17 2.76
CA GLU A 439 27.45 7.03 3.66
C GLU A 439 28.72 7.58 3.00
N ASN A 440 29.23 6.87 1.97
CA ASN A 440 30.41 7.25 1.20
C ASN A 440 30.09 7.26 -0.30
N PRO A 441 29.33 8.25 -0.81
CA PRO A 441 28.73 8.19 -2.14
C PRO A 441 29.75 8.16 -3.27
N ALA A 442 31.02 8.51 -3.07
CA ALA A 442 32.07 8.32 -4.06
C ALA A 442 32.23 6.86 -4.47
N LEU A 443 31.98 5.91 -3.57
CA LEU A 443 32.06 4.48 -3.85
C LEU A 443 31.02 4.01 -4.88
N ILE A 444 29.91 4.74 -5.04
CA ILE A 444 28.88 4.42 -6.04
C ILE A 444 29.43 4.56 -7.46
N PHE A 445 30.39 5.48 -7.66
CA PHE A 445 30.91 5.86 -9.00
C PHE A 445 32.30 5.30 -9.28
N MET A 446 32.93 4.65 -8.31
CA MET A 446 34.23 3.95 -8.49
C MET A 446 34.04 2.53 -8.99
#